data_8409d2eb67477b43a562b8ddb8735b49
#
_entry.id   8409d2eb67477b43a562b8ddb8735b49
#
_cell.length_a   1.000
_cell.length_b   1.000
_cell.length_c   1.000
_cell.angle_alpha   90.00
_cell.angle_beta   90.00
_cell.angle_gamma   90.00
#
_symmetry.space_group_name_H-M   'P 1'
#
loop_
_entity.id
_entity.type
_entity.pdbx_description
1 polymer ?
#
loop_
_entity_poly.entity_id
_entity_poly.type
_entity_poly.pdbx_seq_one_letter_code
_entity_poly.pdbx_strand_id
1 'polypeptide(L)'
;ISNDLHENALKAATAKGSETTPYNLSNNTGGNTVENTANCYVVNAPGYYSLPLVYGNAIKNSATNASAYTSTVTGTNILNPFINHAGNGITDPYIANNNGCTPAKAELVWQDAMNLVTDIKYNADSNGGNISFKVDRSSIRQGNAVIAIKDVSDAILWSWHVWVTDEDINDVIEITNHQNVKYN
;
A
#
# COMPACT_ATOMS: atom_id res chain seq x y z
N ILE A 1 -23.24 -10.28 -15.54
CA ILE A 1 -22.49 -10.18 -16.81
C ILE A 1 -21.29 -9.25 -16.65
N SER A 2 -21.44 -8.08 -16.00
CA SER A 2 -20.31 -7.13 -15.81
C SER A 2 -19.19 -7.71 -14.94
N ASN A 3 -19.51 -8.33 -13.81
CA ASN A 3 -18.50 -8.90 -12.90
C ASN A 3 -17.68 -10.02 -13.56
N ASP A 4 -18.30 -10.82 -14.43
CA ASP A 4 -17.60 -11.90 -15.13
C ASP A 4 -16.54 -11.37 -16.11
N LEU A 5 -16.78 -10.22 -16.76
CA LEU A 5 -15.82 -9.60 -17.68
C LEU A 5 -14.57 -9.12 -16.94
N HIS A 6 -14.72 -8.40 -15.85
CA HIS A 6 -13.62 -7.90 -15.01
C HIS A 6 -12.83 -9.06 -14.39
N GLU A 7 -13.53 -10.06 -13.86
CA GLU A 7 -12.87 -11.24 -13.28
C GLU A 7 -12.07 -12.01 -14.34
N ASN A 8 -12.62 -12.18 -15.55
CA ASN A 8 -11.94 -12.84 -16.67
C ASN A 8 -10.71 -12.03 -17.14
N ALA A 9 -10.82 -10.71 -17.22
CA ALA A 9 -9.69 -9.83 -17.56
C ALA A 9 -8.56 -9.95 -16.52
N LEU A 10 -8.88 -9.91 -15.23
CA LEU A 10 -7.92 -10.10 -14.16
C LEU A 10 -7.25 -11.48 -14.21
N LYS A 11 -8.03 -12.55 -14.40
CA LYS A 11 -7.51 -13.92 -14.53
C LYS A 11 -6.63 -14.11 -15.76
N ALA A 12 -6.91 -13.42 -16.86
CA ALA A 12 -6.14 -13.50 -18.09
C ALA A 12 -4.85 -12.67 -18.08
N ALA A 13 -4.74 -11.70 -17.16
CA ALA A 13 -3.59 -10.82 -17.07
C ALA A 13 -2.30 -11.58 -16.81
N THR A 14 -1.18 -11.07 -17.37
CA THR A 14 0.15 -11.63 -17.14
C THR A 14 0.52 -11.52 -15.66
N ALA A 15 0.89 -12.63 -15.04
CA ALA A 15 1.29 -12.67 -13.64
C ALA A 15 2.51 -11.78 -13.36
N LYS A 16 2.53 -11.15 -12.18
CA LYS A 16 3.61 -10.28 -11.72
C LYS A 16 4.34 -10.89 -10.54
N GLY A 17 5.65 -10.74 -10.54
CA GLY A 17 6.52 -11.23 -9.46
C GLY A 17 6.51 -12.76 -9.30
N SER A 18 7.28 -13.23 -8.33
CA SER A 18 7.35 -14.62 -7.87
C SER A 18 7.47 -14.66 -6.36
N GLU A 19 7.34 -15.81 -5.75
CA GLU A 19 7.47 -15.95 -4.28
C GLU A 19 8.85 -15.48 -3.79
N THR A 20 9.91 -15.74 -4.55
CA THR A 20 11.27 -15.35 -4.21
C THR A 20 11.63 -13.93 -4.62
N THR A 21 10.90 -13.37 -5.59
CA THR A 21 11.12 -12.00 -6.10
C THR A 21 9.75 -11.34 -6.32
N PRO A 22 9.06 -10.94 -5.25
CA PRO A 22 7.76 -10.29 -5.35
C PRO A 22 7.86 -8.96 -6.12
N TYR A 23 6.79 -8.62 -6.83
CA TYR A 23 6.64 -7.33 -7.48
C TYR A 23 6.45 -6.25 -6.40
N ASN A 24 7.42 -5.33 -6.27
CA ASN A 24 7.33 -4.22 -5.31
C ASN A 24 6.36 -3.15 -5.80
N LEU A 25 5.24 -2.98 -5.10
CA LEU A 25 4.18 -2.05 -5.46
C LEU A 25 4.57 -0.56 -5.34
N SER A 26 5.65 -0.25 -4.63
CA SER A 26 6.21 1.10 -4.54
C SER A 26 7.15 1.46 -5.68
N ASN A 27 7.41 0.52 -6.61
CA ASN A 27 8.30 0.69 -7.75
C ASN A 27 7.51 0.56 -9.05
N ASN A 28 7.72 1.47 -10.00
CA ASN A 28 6.96 1.51 -11.26
C ASN A 28 7.12 0.24 -12.13
N THR A 29 8.24 -0.48 -11.97
CA THR A 29 8.55 -1.71 -12.70
C THR A 29 8.54 -2.96 -11.82
N GLY A 30 8.20 -2.81 -10.52
CA GLY A 30 8.24 -3.89 -9.55
C GLY A 30 9.63 -4.26 -9.04
N GLY A 31 10.64 -3.42 -9.31
CA GLY A 31 12.02 -3.61 -8.86
C GLY A 31 12.22 -3.36 -7.35
N ASN A 32 13.46 -3.54 -6.89
CA ASN A 32 13.76 -3.50 -5.45
C ASN A 32 13.79 -2.09 -4.84
N THR A 33 13.94 -1.04 -5.67
CA THR A 33 14.01 0.34 -5.20
C THR A 33 12.65 0.82 -4.75
N VAL A 34 12.57 1.46 -3.58
CA VAL A 34 11.37 2.16 -3.11
C VAL A 34 11.33 3.53 -3.80
N GLU A 35 10.34 3.73 -4.67
CA GLU A 35 10.21 4.95 -5.47
C GLU A 35 9.06 5.85 -5.01
N ASN A 36 7.87 5.29 -4.93
CA ASN A 36 6.66 6.03 -4.56
C ASN A 36 5.78 5.18 -3.65
N THR A 37 5.63 5.59 -2.41
CA THR A 37 4.82 4.88 -1.42
C THR A 37 3.42 5.49 -1.30
N ALA A 38 2.48 4.70 -0.82
CA ALA A 38 1.09 5.08 -0.67
C ALA A 38 0.42 4.32 0.48
N ASN A 39 -0.78 4.73 0.86
CA ASN A 39 -1.66 3.96 1.76
C ASN A 39 -2.55 2.96 1.00
N CYS A 40 -2.70 3.16 -0.30
CA CYS A 40 -3.45 2.27 -1.18
C CYS A 40 -2.58 1.89 -2.37
N TYR A 41 -2.49 0.60 -2.65
CA TYR A 41 -1.82 0.06 -3.81
C TYR A 41 -2.81 -0.69 -4.69
N VAL A 42 -2.67 -0.51 -6.00
CA VAL A 42 -3.52 -1.18 -7.00
C VAL A 42 -2.85 -2.43 -7.52
N VAL A 43 -3.61 -3.53 -7.56
CA VAL A 43 -3.21 -4.81 -8.14
C VAL A 43 -4.15 -5.13 -9.30
N ASN A 44 -3.60 -5.38 -10.47
CA ASN A 44 -4.36 -5.62 -11.71
C ASN A 44 -4.01 -6.95 -12.40
N ALA A 45 -3.32 -7.84 -11.71
CA ALA A 45 -2.92 -9.15 -12.23
C ALA A 45 -2.70 -10.16 -11.09
N PRO A 46 -2.79 -11.46 -11.35
CA PRO A 46 -2.31 -12.47 -10.40
C PRO A 46 -0.81 -12.32 -10.15
N GLY A 47 -0.33 -12.73 -8.98
CA GLY A 47 1.09 -12.72 -8.72
C GLY A 47 1.48 -12.68 -7.26
N TYR A 48 2.76 -12.45 -7.04
CA TYR A 48 3.35 -12.20 -5.73
C TYR A 48 3.80 -10.76 -5.65
N TYR A 49 3.40 -10.08 -4.61
CA TYR A 49 3.57 -8.65 -4.43
C TYR A 49 4.26 -8.34 -3.12
N SER A 50 4.92 -7.20 -3.05
CA SER A 50 5.44 -6.66 -1.80
C SER A 50 5.19 -5.15 -1.71
N LEU A 51 5.18 -4.65 -0.48
CA LEU A 51 5.16 -3.23 -0.19
C LEU A 51 6.10 -2.92 0.98
N PRO A 52 6.81 -1.78 0.96
CA PRO A 52 7.71 -1.37 2.03
C PRO A 52 6.91 -0.86 3.24
N LEU A 53 7.50 -0.96 4.43
CA LEU A 53 6.92 -0.44 5.68
C LEU A 53 7.18 1.06 5.80
N VAL A 54 6.47 1.85 5.00
CA VAL A 54 6.59 3.31 4.91
C VAL A 54 5.23 3.96 5.17
N TYR A 55 5.20 5.06 5.91
CA TYR A 55 3.98 5.82 6.17
C TYR A 55 3.46 6.51 4.90
N GLY A 56 2.29 6.10 4.41
CA GLY A 56 1.62 6.75 3.29
C GLY A 56 2.57 7.08 2.13
N ASN A 57 2.54 8.30 1.66
CA ASN A 57 3.41 8.80 0.60
C ASN A 57 4.73 9.43 1.11
N ALA A 58 5.26 8.92 2.22
CA ALA A 58 6.47 9.46 2.84
C ALA A 58 7.76 9.21 2.04
N ILE A 59 7.72 8.36 1.01
CA ILE A 59 8.73 8.30 -0.05
C ILE A 59 8.06 8.70 -1.37
N LYS A 60 8.64 9.67 -2.06
CA LYS A 60 8.21 10.18 -3.36
C LYS A 60 9.41 10.42 -4.26
N ASN A 61 9.39 9.86 -5.47
CA ASN A 61 10.51 9.94 -6.43
C ASN A 61 11.83 9.48 -5.78
N SER A 62 11.79 8.37 -5.05
CA SER A 62 12.93 7.78 -4.32
C SER A 62 13.56 8.67 -3.25
N ALA A 63 12.86 9.70 -2.80
CA ALA A 63 13.32 10.63 -1.76
C ALA A 63 12.29 10.77 -0.64
N THR A 64 12.77 11.12 0.55
CA THR A 64 11.90 11.40 1.71
C THR A 64 10.97 12.57 1.41
N ASN A 65 9.67 12.33 1.59
CA ASN A 65 8.61 13.34 1.54
C ASN A 65 8.11 13.62 2.96
N ALA A 66 8.80 14.48 3.68
CA ALA A 66 8.48 14.78 5.08
C ALA A 66 7.07 15.41 5.27
N SER A 67 6.50 16.01 4.22
CA SER A 67 5.13 16.54 4.28
C SER A 67 4.05 15.48 4.52
N ALA A 68 4.39 14.19 4.36
CA ALA A 68 3.51 13.09 4.69
C ALA A 68 3.25 12.93 6.20
N TYR A 69 4.17 13.41 7.05
CA TYR A 69 4.09 13.25 8.51
C TYR A 69 4.45 14.52 9.29
N THR A 70 4.69 15.64 8.62
CA THR A 70 4.94 16.95 9.25
C THR A 70 4.04 18.00 8.64
N SER A 71 3.81 19.11 9.38
CA SER A 71 3.09 20.26 8.89
C SER A 71 3.98 21.50 8.93
N THR A 72 3.85 22.37 7.95
CA THR A 72 4.45 23.71 7.97
C THR A 72 3.61 24.71 8.76
N VAL A 73 2.36 24.36 9.07
CA VAL A 73 1.44 25.17 9.88
C VAL A 73 1.67 24.84 11.35
N THR A 74 1.74 25.86 12.19
CA THR A 74 1.88 25.73 13.65
C THR A 74 0.64 26.24 14.36
N GLY A 75 0.27 25.65 15.48
CA GLY A 75 -0.86 26.07 16.29
C GLY A 75 -1.18 25.06 17.39
N THR A 76 -1.98 25.45 18.35
CA THR A 76 -2.29 24.64 19.54
C THR A 76 -2.98 23.30 19.20
N ASN A 77 -3.69 23.23 18.08
CA ASN A 77 -4.43 22.05 17.65
C ASN A 77 -3.80 21.36 16.44
N ILE A 78 -2.53 21.66 16.15
CA ILE A 78 -1.81 21.07 15.02
C ILE A 78 -0.74 20.13 15.56
N LEU A 79 -0.84 18.84 15.16
CA LEU A 79 0.21 17.86 15.44
C LEU A 79 1.37 18.09 14.45
N ASN A 80 2.55 18.42 15.00
CA ASN A 80 3.75 18.59 14.20
C ASN A 80 4.99 18.14 14.98
N PRO A 81 5.59 16.99 14.68
CA PRO A 81 5.15 16.04 13.63
C PRO A 81 3.84 15.32 13.99
N PHE A 82 3.28 14.57 13.03
CA PHE A 82 2.20 13.63 13.31
C PHE A 82 2.69 12.54 14.25
N ILE A 83 1.79 11.94 15.00
CA ILE A 83 2.13 10.90 15.99
C ILE A 83 1.85 9.50 15.43
N ASN A 84 2.66 8.54 15.86
CA ASN A 84 2.48 7.13 15.55
C ASN A 84 1.46 6.46 16.50
N HIS A 85 1.23 5.16 16.36
CA HIS A 85 0.31 4.36 17.18
C HIS A 85 0.62 4.41 18.68
N ALA A 86 1.89 4.64 19.07
CA ALA A 86 2.34 4.72 20.45
C ALA A 86 2.33 6.18 21.01
N GLY A 87 1.81 7.14 20.25
CA GLY A 87 1.76 8.55 20.63
C GLY A 87 3.09 9.31 20.47
N ASN A 88 4.10 8.71 19.85
CA ASN A 88 5.38 9.37 19.59
C ASN A 88 5.37 10.09 18.25
N GLY A 89 6.09 11.22 18.16
CA GLY A 89 6.24 11.95 16.89
C GLY A 89 6.91 11.10 15.82
N ILE A 90 6.38 11.16 14.59
CA ILE A 90 6.97 10.50 13.42
C ILE A 90 8.09 11.38 12.89
N THR A 91 9.31 10.83 12.80
CA THR A 91 10.52 11.55 12.37
C THR A 91 11.21 10.92 11.16
N ASP A 92 10.78 9.74 10.76
CA ASP A 92 11.36 8.96 9.67
C ASP A 92 10.23 8.36 8.79
N PRO A 93 10.37 8.32 7.46
CA PRO A 93 9.39 7.70 6.58
C PRO A 93 9.19 6.21 6.85
N TYR A 94 10.25 5.49 7.25
CA TYR A 94 10.18 4.06 7.55
C TYR A 94 9.64 3.84 8.97
N ILE A 95 8.61 3.00 9.08
CA ILE A 95 7.89 2.75 10.34
C ILE A 95 8.84 2.28 11.43
N ALA A 96 9.70 1.31 11.12
CA ALA A 96 10.62 0.70 12.08
C ALA A 96 11.67 1.66 12.66
N ASN A 97 11.93 2.78 12.02
CA ASN A 97 12.89 3.78 12.49
C ASN A 97 12.28 4.76 13.51
N ASN A 98 10.99 4.64 13.78
CA ASN A 98 10.31 5.53 14.73
C ASN A 98 10.17 4.89 16.11
N ASN A 99 10.24 5.73 17.13
CA ASN A 99 10.17 5.29 18.53
C ASN A 99 8.84 4.54 18.80
N GLY A 100 8.94 3.39 19.46
CA GLY A 100 7.80 2.53 19.79
C GLY A 100 7.30 1.66 18.62
N CYS A 101 7.98 1.64 17.47
CA CYS A 101 7.57 0.88 16.29
C CYS A 101 8.54 -0.28 16.05
N THR A 102 8.16 -1.49 16.46
CA THR A 102 8.94 -2.71 16.24
C THR A 102 8.10 -3.72 15.45
N PRO A 103 8.21 -3.75 14.11
CA PRO A 103 7.49 -4.72 13.30
C PRO A 103 7.82 -6.15 13.69
N ALA A 104 6.80 -7.01 13.77
CA ALA A 104 6.97 -8.41 14.12
C ALA A 104 6.22 -9.36 13.20
N LYS A 105 5.01 -9.00 12.74
CA LYS A 105 4.18 -9.84 11.88
C LYS A 105 3.25 -9.03 11.01
N ALA A 106 2.91 -9.58 9.85
CA ALA A 106 1.91 -9.02 8.94
C ALA A 106 0.67 -9.90 8.91
N GLU A 107 -0.50 -9.29 8.90
CA GLU A 107 -1.79 -10.00 8.92
C GLU A 107 -2.84 -9.32 8.04
N LEU A 108 -3.78 -10.15 7.55
CA LEU A 108 -5.01 -9.66 6.95
C LEU A 108 -5.90 -9.06 8.04
N VAL A 109 -6.32 -7.81 7.85
CA VAL A 109 -7.32 -7.17 8.70
C VAL A 109 -8.73 -7.47 8.19
N TRP A 110 -8.91 -7.34 6.88
CA TRP A 110 -10.21 -7.50 6.23
C TRP A 110 -10.05 -7.67 4.72
N GLN A 111 -10.98 -8.36 4.09
CA GLN A 111 -11.16 -8.38 2.64
C GLN A 111 -12.63 -8.62 2.29
N ASP A 112 -13.09 -8.05 1.18
CA ASP A 112 -14.47 -8.16 0.72
C ASP A 112 -14.74 -9.39 -0.16
N ALA A 113 -13.68 -10.06 -0.60
CA ALA A 113 -13.77 -11.29 -1.38
C ALA A 113 -12.89 -12.39 -0.76
N MET A 114 -13.40 -13.60 -0.71
CA MET A 114 -12.70 -14.74 -0.12
C MET A 114 -11.41 -15.06 -0.89
N ASN A 115 -10.29 -15.18 -0.17
CA ASN A 115 -8.98 -15.50 -0.71
C ASN A 115 -8.48 -14.50 -1.78
N LEU A 116 -8.92 -13.24 -1.70
CA LEU A 116 -8.45 -12.20 -2.60
C LEU A 116 -6.95 -11.94 -2.41
N VAL A 117 -6.53 -11.82 -1.15
CA VAL A 117 -5.14 -11.70 -0.73
C VAL A 117 -4.81 -12.84 0.23
N THR A 118 -3.74 -13.57 -0.04
CA THR A 118 -3.28 -14.73 0.74
C THR A 118 -1.77 -14.69 0.96
N ASP A 119 -1.22 -15.64 1.72
CA ASP A 119 0.22 -15.79 1.97
C ASP A 119 0.91 -14.50 2.46
N ILE A 120 0.22 -13.76 3.34
CA ILE A 120 0.71 -12.51 3.89
C ILE A 120 1.86 -12.80 4.85
N LYS A 121 3.04 -12.20 4.59
CA LYS A 121 4.25 -12.41 5.38
C LYS A 121 4.96 -11.08 5.64
N TYR A 122 5.50 -10.93 6.85
CA TYR A 122 6.49 -9.91 7.16
C TYR A 122 7.89 -10.46 6.87
N ASN A 123 8.66 -9.72 6.10
CA ASN A 123 10.06 -10.03 5.78
C ASN A 123 10.93 -8.90 6.32
N ALA A 124 11.75 -9.19 7.33
CA ALA A 124 12.65 -8.21 7.93
C ALA A 124 13.83 -7.91 6.99
N ASP A 125 14.23 -6.65 6.92
CA ASP A 125 15.45 -6.20 6.24
C ASP A 125 16.10 -5.01 6.98
N SER A 126 17.18 -4.45 6.43
CA SER A 126 17.91 -3.33 7.04
C SER A 126 17.09 -2.02 7.12
N ASN A 127 16.02 -1.89 6.35
CA ASN A 127 15.14 -0.72 6.33
C ASN A 127 13.81 -0.97 7.06
N GLY A 128 13.76 -1.96 7.96
CA GLY A 128 12.58 -2.31 8.73
C GLY A 128 11.67 -3.33 8.07
N GLY A 129 11.98 -3.76 6.84
CA GLY A 129 11.29 -4.85 6.18
C GLY A 129 10.18 -4.43 5.20
N ASN A 130 9.51 -5.46 4.72
CA ASN A 130 8.39 -5.34 3.80
C ASN A 130 7.30 -6.36 4.14
N ILE A 131 6.10 -6.14 3.63
CA ILE A 131 5.06 -7.16 3.59
C ILE A 131 5.05 -7.75 2.19
N SER A 132 5.07 -9.09 2.09
CA SER A 132 4.78 -9.80 0.85
C SER A 132 3.44 -10.53 0.96
N PHE A 133 2.76 -10.70 -0.18
CA PHE A 133 1.49 -11.40 -0.27
C PHE A 133 1.25 -11.95 -1.68
N LYS A 134 0.28 -12.83 -1.80
CA LYS A 134 -0.12 -13.45 -3.07
C LYS A 134 -1.54 -13.04 -3.45
N VAL A 135 -1.75 -12.79 -4.74
CA VAL A 135 -3.07 -12.73 -5.38
C VAL A 135 -3.16 -13.89 -6.36
N ASP A 136 -3.94 -14.93 -6.03
CA ASP A 136 -3.98 -16.16 -6.81
C ASP A 136 -4.89 -16.02 -8.02
N ARG A 137 -4.46 -16.57 -9.16
CA ARG A 137 -5.22 -16.56 -10.42
C ARG A 137 -6.60 -17.19 -10.29
N SER A 138 -6.75 -18.20 -9.45
CA SER A 138 -8.02 -18.90 -9.28
C SER A 138 -9.06 -18.10 -8.49
N SER A 139 -8.61 -17.20 -7.60
CA SER A 139 -9.47 -16.40 -6.72
C SER A 139 -9.50 -14.92 -7.04
N ILE A 140 -8.64 -14.42 -7.94
CA ILE A 140 -8.58 -12.99 -8.29
C ILE A 140 -9.91 -12.50 -8.87
N ARG A 141 -10.38 -11.39 -8.34
CA ARG A 141 -11.56 -10.63 -8.79
C ARG A 141 -11.44 -9.19 -8.34
N GLN A 142 -12.28 -8.29 -8.85
CA GLN A 142 -12.36 -6.94 -8.29
C GLN A 142 -12.72 -7.02 -6.81
N GLY A 143 -12.03 -6.23 -6.01
CA GLY A 143 -12.26 -6.21 -4.57
C GLY A 143 -11.18 -5.47 -3.80
N ASN A 144 -11.32 -5.51 -2.48
CA ASN A 144 -10.52 -4.74 -1.55
C ASN A 144 -10.00 -5.64 -0.43
N ALA A 145 -8.79 -5.38 0.01
CA ALA A 145 -8.23 -5.97 1.21
C ALA A 145 -7.49 -4.91 2.03
N VAL A 146 -7.47 -5.08 3.33
CA VAL A 146 -6.63 -4.29 4.25
C VAL A 146 -5.67 -5.25 4.93
N ILE A 147 -4.38 -4.97 4.79
CA ILE A 147 -3.30 -5.71 5.46
C ILE A 147 -2.58 -4.79 6.44
N ALA A 148 -2.11 -5.34 7.54
CA ALA A 148 -1.44 -4.57 8.59
C ALA A 148 -0.10 -5.18 8.96
N ILE A 149 0.83 -4.30 9.37
CA ILE A 149 2.01 -4.66 10.14
C ILE A 149 1.72 -4.47 11.62
N LYS A 150 2.08 -5.47 12.42
CA LYS A 150 1.86 -5.49 13.86
C LYS A 150 3.15 -5.73 14.62
N ASP A 151 3.17 -5.31 15.87
CA ASP A 151 4.21 -5.68 16.84
C ASP A 151 3.93 -7.05 17.49
N VAL A 152 4.80 -7.46 18.41
CA VAL A 152 4.67 -8.73 19.16
C VAL A 152 3.44 -8.77 20.07
N SER A 153 2.87 -7.62 20.43
CA SER A 153 1.70 -7.46 21.30
C SER A 153 0.39 -7.36 20.53
N ASP A 154 0.39 -7.62 19.22
CA ASP A 154 -0.74 -7.47 18.33
C ASP A 154 -1.18 -6.01 18.04
N ALA A 155 -0.44 -5.01 18.49
CA ALA A 155 -0.73 -3.63 18.15
C ALA A 155 -0.44 -3.38 16.66
N ILE A 156 -1.41 -2.78 15.97
CA ILE A 156 -1.24 -2.36 14.55
C ILE A 156 -0.34 -1.13 14.53
N LEU A 157 0.81 -1.24 13.86
CA LEU A 157 1.74 -0.14 13.63
C LEU A 157 1.28 0.73 12.46
N TRP A 158 0.81 0.11 11.40
CA TRP A 158 0.21 0.73 10.21
C TRP A 158 -0.56 -0.29 9.40
N SER A 159 -1.38 0.19 8.45
CA SER A 159 -2.13 -0.67 7.53
C SER A 159 -2.17 -0.06 6.13
N TRP A 160 -2.38 -0.91 5.14
CA TRP A 160 -2.49 -0.53 3.73
C TRP A 160 -3.73 -1.15 3.11
N HIS A 161 -4.34 -0.38 2.22
CA HIS A 161 -5.39 -0.87 1.35
C HIS A 161 -4.77 -1.47 0.08
N VAL A 162 -5.17 -2.67 -0.26
CA VAL A 162 -4.89 -3.31 -1.53
C VAL A 162 -6.18 -3.32 -2.33
N TRP A 163 -6.18 -2.58 -3.45
CA TRP A 163 -7.31 -2.52 -4.36
C TRP A 163 -7.03 -3.37 -5.59
N VAL A 164 -7.80 -4.44 -5.77
CA VAL A 164 -7.69 -5.32 -6.94
C VAL A 164 -8.72 -4.87 -7.96
N THR A 165 -8.26 -4.44 -9.13
CA THR A 165 -9.10 -3.99 -10.23
C THR A 165 -8.37 -4.15 -11.57
N ASP A 166 -9.10 -4.41 -12.65
CA ASP A 166 -8.61 -4.37 -14.03
C ASP A 166 -8.77 -2.98 -14.68
N GLU A 167 -9.40 -2.04 -13.98
CA GLU A 167 -9.54 -0.66 -14.46
C GLU A 167 -8.18 0.06 -14.51
N ASP A 168 -7.98 0.82 -15.57
CA ASP A 168 -6.82 1.71 -15.66
C ASP A 168 -7.08 2.97 -14.83
N ILE A 169 -6.43 3.05 -13.68
CA ILE A 169 -6.54 4.23 -12.78
C ILE A 169 -5.99 5.53 -13.38
N ASN A 170 -5.29 5.45 -14.52
CA ASN A 170 -4.81 6.62 -15.25
C ASN A 170 -5.80 7.07 -16.35
N ASP A 171 -6.82 6.26 -16.62
CA ASP A 171 -7.91 6.63 -17.55
C ASP A 171 -8.89 7.55 -16.83
N VAL A 172 -8.63 8.85 -16.93
CA VAL A 172 -9.42 9.90 -16.27
C VAL A 172 -10.35 10.59 -17.27
N ILE A 173 -11.60 10.80 -16.86
CA ILE A 173 -12.55 11.60 -17.63
C ILE A 173 -12.46 13.05 -17.14
N GLU A 174 -11.87 13.91 -17.97
CA GLU A 174 -11.85 15.35 -17.69
C GLU A 174 -13.27 15.94 -17.80
N ILE A 175 -13.77 16.49 -16.71
CA ILE A 175 -15.06 17.20 -16.69
C ILE A 175 -14.80 18.69 -16.51
N THR A 176 -15.34 19.50 -17.42
CA THR A 176 -15.30 20.97 -17.31
C THR A 176 -16.66 21.47 -16.82
N ASN A 177 -16.68 22.17 -15.69
CA ASN A 177 -17.92 22.78 -15.17
C ASN A 177 -18.29 24.05 -15.94
N HIS A 178 -19.45 24.64 -15.62
CA HIS A 178 -19.95 25.87 -16.25
C HIS A 178 -19.07 27.13 -15.99
N GLN A 179 -18.11 27.06 -15.06
CA GLN A 179 -17.14 28.11 -14.77
C GLN A 179 -15.80 27.87 -15.48
N ASN A 180 -15.72 26.90 -16.40
CA ASN A 180 -14.50 26.46 -17.09
C ASN A 180 -13.41 25.91 -16.16
N VAL A 181 -13.78 25.42 -14.98
CA VAL A 181 -12.87 24.69 -14.10
C VAL A 181 -12.87 23.22 -14.49
N LYS A 182 -11.68 22.66 -14.69
CA LYS A 182 -11.46 21.28 -15.06
C LYS A 182 -11.25 20.40 -13.82
N TYR A 183 -11.85 19.22 -13.83
CA TYR A 183 -11.72 18.18 -12.81
C TYR A 183 -11.34 16.87 -13.50
N ASN A 184 -10.42 16.10 -12.88
CA ASN A 184 -10.00 14.77 -13.32
C ASN A 184 -10.46 13.72 -12.33
#